data_4b667381ed9ca9360addc489c8bae921
#
_entry.id   4b667381ed9ca9360addc489c8bae921
#
_cell.length_a   1.000
_cell.length_b   1.000
_cell.length_c   1.000
_cell.angle_alpha   90.00
_cell.angle_beta   90.00
_cell.angle_gamma   90.00
#
_symmetry.space_group_name_H-M   'P 1'
#
loop_
_entity.id
_entity.type
_entity.pdbx_description
1 polymer ?
#
loop_
_entity_poly.entity_id
_entity_poly.type
_entity_poly.pdbx_seq_one_letter_code
_entity_poly.pdbx_strand_id
1 'polypeptide(L)'
;TLENKSIKEICYLGHKNALKTYLTLDDNINLMQLGNCEMLKSYLDKLELNKYRDVTVSNLSFGQQKKLALLRVFLNNSDLIILDEPFVGLDDSAHTVLTSFLNNELDKNKSLVFTSHISCNINSKILEIPK
;
A
#
# COMPACT_ATOMS: atom_id res chain seq x y z
N THR A 1 14.05 -20.20 -7.21
CA THR A 1 13.28 -20.11 -8.46
C THR A 1 11.80 -20.31 -8.18
N LEU A 2 10.96 -19.77 -9.04
CA LEU A 2 9.51 -19.93 -8.93
C LEU A 2 9.09 -21.39 -9.08
N GLU A 3 9.90 -22.20 -9.71
CA GLU A 3 9.63 -23.61 -9.89
C GLU A 3 9.65 -24.38 -8.58
N ASN A 4 10.55 -23.99 -7.70
CA ASN A 4 10.74 -24.66 -6.42
C ASN A 4 10.17 -23.88 -5.25
N LYS A 5 9.74 -22.64 -5.50
CA LYS A 5 9.23 -21.74 -4.49
C LYS A 5 7.81 -21.36 -4.84
N SER A 6 6.84 -22.02 -4.21
CA SER A 6 5.46 -21.64 -4.41
C SER A 6 5.25 -20.21 -3.89
N ILE A 7 4.48 -19.42 -4.63
CA ILE A 7 4.07 -18.10 -4.19
C ILE A 7 3.06 -18.31 -3.07
N LYS A 8 3.47 -18.01 -1.82
CA LYS A 8 2.64 -18.26 -0.65
C LYS A 8 1.63 -17.17 -0.40
N GLU A 9 1.98 -15.93 -0.72
CA GLU A 9 1.11 -14.80 -0.46
C GLU A 9 1.18 -13.79 -1.58
N ILE A 10 0.00 -13.30 -1.93
CA ILE A 10 -0.17 -12.25 -2.94
C ILE A 10 -0.85 -11.08 -2.25
N CYS A 11 -0.27 -9.90 -2.39
CA CYS A 11 -0.90 -8.66 -1.94
C CYS A 11 -1.47 -7.94 -3.16
N TYR A 12 -2.76 -7.69 -3.13
CA TYR A 12 -3.44 -6.99 -4.22
C TYR A 12 -4.12 -5.73 -3.70
N LEU A 13 -3.83 -4.62 -4.36
CA LEU A 13 -4.56 -3.37 -4.15
C LEU A 13 -5.15 -2.95 -5.48
N GLY A 14 -6.47 -3.11 -5.59
CA GLY A 14 -7.19 -2.77 -6.79
C GLY A 14 -7.57 -1.31 -6.85
N HIS A 15 -8.33 -0.96 -7.88
CA HIS A 15 -8.83 0.39 -8.08
C HIS A 15 -9.69 0.87 -6.90
N LYS A 16 -10.48 -0.04 -6.33
CA LYS A 16 -11.24 0.25 -5.12
C LYS A 16 -10.41 -0.15 -3.91
N ASN A 17 -10.38 0.72 -2.91
CA ASN A 17 -9.51 0.54 -1.75
C ASN A 17 -9.95 -0.58 -0.79
N ALA A 18 -11.13 -1.14 -0.96
CA ALA A 18 -11.66 -2.21 -0.12
C ALA A 18 -11.76 -1.83 1.36
N LEU A 19 -12.02 -0.57 1.64
CA LEU A 19 -12.19 -0.07 3.00
C LEU A 19 -13.66 -0.11 3.42
N LYS A 20 -13.89 -0.30 4.72
CA LYS A 20 -15.23 -0.20 5.30
C LYS A 20 -15.49 1.27 5.64
N THR A 21 -16.19 1.96 4.75
CA THR A 21 -16.34 3.41 4.83
C THR A 21 -17.17 3.88 6.01
N TYR A 22 -17.98 3.01 6.57
CA TYR A 22 -18.81 3.32 7.75
C TYR A 22 -18.08 3.12 9.09
N LEU A 23 -16.86 2.62 9.05
CA LEU A 23 -16.02 2.44 10.24
C LEU A 23 -14.91 3.49 10.27
N THR A 24 -14.29 3.65 11.45
CA THR A 24 -13.17 4.58 11.60
C THR A 24 -11.90 4.04 10.94
N LEU A 25 -10.90 4.91 10.83
CA LEU A 25 -9.58 4.51 10.37
C LEU A 25 -9.03 3.39 11.25
N ASP A 26 -9.09 3.54 12.56
CA ASP A 26 -8.60 2.51 13.50
C ASP A 26 -9.34 1.19 13.36
N ASP A 27 -10.67 1.25 13.19
CA ASP A 27 -11.45 0.03 12.99
C ASP A 27 -11.01 -0.72 11.74
N ASN A 28 -10.73 0.02 10.66
CA ASN A 28 -10.23 -0.59 9.43
C ASN A 28 -8.85 -1.23 9.63
N ILE A 29 -7.97 -0.57 10.38
CA ILE A 29 -6.66 -1.15 10.70
C ILE A 29 -6.83 -2.46 11.45
N ASN A 30 -7.74 -2.50 12.41
CA ASN A 30 -8.00 -3.72 13.18
C ASN A 30 -8.52 -4.85 12.29
N LEU A 31 -9.39 -4.52 11.33
CA LEU A 31 -9.91 -5.51 10.39
C LEU A 31 -8.85 -6.06 9.45
N MET A 32 -7.82 -5.26 9.15
CA MET A 32 -6.72 -5.71 8.31
C MET A 32 -5.81 -6.71 9.01
N GLN A 33 -5.97 -6.89 10.32
CA GLN A 33 -5.20 -7.82 11.15
C GLN A 33 -3.69 -7.59 11.03
N LEU A 34 -3.30 -6.32 11.04
CA LEU A 34 -1.88 -5.95 10.91
C LEU A 34 -1.10 -6.13 12.21
N GLY A 35 -1.78 -6.44 13.29
CA GLY A 35 -1.16 -6.80 14.56
C GLY A 35 -0.47 -5.63 15.29
N ASN A 36 0.34 -5.97 16.28
CA ASN A 36 1.16 -5.03 17.03
C ASN A 36 2.49 -4.85 16.30
N CYS A 37 2.44 -4.24 15.16
CA CYS A 37 3.64 -4.03 14.38
C CYS A 37 4.19 -2.64 14.67
N GLU A 38 5.45 -2.57 15.09
CA GLU A 38 6.11 -1.27 15.25
C GLU A 38 6.15 -0.49 13.94
N MET A 39 6.20 -1.21 12.83
CA MET A 39 6.14 -0.62 11.51
C MET A 39 4.83 0.12 11.27
N LEU A 40 3.73 -0.34 11.88
CA LEU A 40 2.45 0.35 11.75
C LEU A 40 2.55 1.78 12.27
N LYS A 41 3.16 1.98 13.42
CA LYS A 41 3.34 3.33 13.98
C LYS A 41 4.19 4.19 13.05
N SER A 42 5.25 3.61 12.52
CA SER A 42 6.14 4.32 11.60
C SER A 42 5.40 4.79 10.36
N TYR A 43 4.60 3.93 9.76
CA TYR A 43 3.85 4.28 8.56
C TYR A 43 2.71 5.25 8.84
N LEU A 44 2.04 5.13 9.98
CA LEU A 44 1.02 6.10 10.36
C LEU A 44 1.63 7.50 10.49
N ASP A 45 2.83 7.59 11.04
CA ASP A 45 3.55 8.87 11.12
C ASP A 45 3.96 9.38 9.74
N LYS A 46 4.57 8.54 8.93
CA LYS A 46 5.03 8.91 7.59
C LYS A 46 3.89 9.36 6.69
N LEU A 47 2.73 8.73 6.82
CA LEU A 47 1.57 9.04 6.01
C LEU A 47 0.67 10.10 6.65
N GLU A 48 1.06 10.59 7.83
CA GLU A 48 0.32 11.63 8.55
C GLU A 48 -1.12 11.23 8.85
N LEU A 49 -1.33 9.98 9.24
CA LEU A 49 -2.66 9.45 9.52
C LEU A 49 -3.02 9.45 11.01
N ASN A 50 -2.07 9.72 11.90
CA ASN A 50 -2.31 9.60 13.35
C ASN A 50 -3.47 10.46 13.86
N LYS A 51 -3.60 11.65 13.34
CA LYS A 51 -4.67 12.57 13.78
C LYS A 51 -6.05 12.21 13.27
N TYR A 52 -6.14 11.21 12.40
CA TYR A 52 -7.41 10.80 11.80
C TYR A 52 -7.90 9.43 12.30
N ARG A 53 -7.28 8.89 13.33
CA ARG A 53 -7.56 7.51 13.77
C ARG A 53 -9.01 7.30 14.17
N ASP A 54 -9.64 8.31 14.77
CA ASP A 54 -11.03 8.24 15.20
C ASP A 54 -12.02 8.73 14.14
N VAL A 55 -11.52 9.11 12.97
CA VAL A 55 -12.38 9.65 11.90
C VAL A 55 -12.95 8.51 11.08
N THR A 56 -14.25 8.57 10.82
CA THR A 56 -14.91 7.61 9.94
C THR A 56 -14.35 7.74 8.52
N VAL A 57 -14.07 6.62 7.89
CA VAL A 57 -13.38 6.60 6.59
C VAL A 57 -14.14 7.41 5.54
N SER A 58 -15.47 7.40 5.56
CA SER A 58 -16.26 8.21 4.62
C SER A 58 -15.98 9.71 4.72
N ASN A 59 -15.45 10.17 5.86
CA ASN A 59 -15.10 11.58 6.08
C ASN A 59 -13.63 11.89 5.74
N LEU A 60 -12.87 10.90 5.33
CA LEU A 60 -11.50 11.11 4.89
C LEU A 60 -11.47 11.55 3.43
N SER A 61 -10.43 12.32 3.06
CA SER A 61 -10.22 12.65 1.66
C SER A 61 -9.87 11.39 0.86
N PHE A 62 -9.96 11.48 -0.46
CA PHE A 62 -9.58 10.37 -1.33
C PHE A 62 -8.13 9.95 -1.07
N GLY A 63 -7.22 10.91 -0.97
CA GLY A 63 -5.81 10.62 -0.71
C GLY A 63 -5.59 9.96 0.65
N GLN A 64 -6.32 10.39 1.68
CA GLN A 64 -6.22 9.77 3.00
C GLN A 64 -6.73 8.34 2.99
N GLN A 65 -7.83 8.09 2.29
CA GLN A 65 -8.33 6.72 2.12
C GLN A 65 -7.32 5.86 1.38
N LYS A 66 -6.67 6.40 0.37
CA LYS A 66 -5.63 5.68 -0.37
C LYS A 66 -4.46 5.32 0.53
N LYS A 67 -4.00 6.27 1.36
CA LYS A 67 -2.93 6.01 2.33
C LYS A 67 -3.31 4.90 3.29
N LEU A 68 -4.54 4.90 3.77
CA LEU A 68 -5.02 3.85 4.67
C LEU A 68 -5.00 2.48 3.97
N ALA A 69 -5.48 2.43 2.74
CA ALA A 69 -5.47 1.17 1.98
C ALA A 69 -4.05 0.68 1.74
N LEU A 70 -3.10 1.58 1.52
CA LEU A 70 -1.70 1.21 1.30
C LEU A 70 -1.03 0.62 2.54
N LEU A 71 -1.55 0.87 3.74
CA LEU A 71 -0.99 0.23 4.95
C LEU A 71 -0.96 -1.28 4.81
N ARG A 72 -1.97 -1.86 4.18
CA ARG A 72 -2.02 -3.31 3.96
C ARG A 72 -0.86 -3.76 3.07
N VAL A 73 -0.49 -2.94 2.09
CA VAL A 73 0.65 -3.23 1.22
C VAL A 73 1.97 -3.11 1.99
N PHE A 74 2.14 -2.03 2.74
CA PHE A 74 3.38 -1.77 3.47
C PHE A 74 3.67 -2.80 4.55
N LEU A 75 2.64 -3.32 5.19
CA LEU A 75 2.78 -4.18 6.36
C LEU A 75 2.56 -5.65 6.06
N ASN A 76 2.28 -5.98 4.82
CA ASN A 76 2.07 -7.36 4.41
C ASN A 76 3.38 -7.93 3.85
N ASN A 77 3.73 -9.12 4.30
CA ASN A 77 4.93 -9.82 3.83
C ASN A 77 4.57 -10.75 2.67
N SER A 78 4.33 -10.17 1.51
CA SER A 78 3.89 -10.91 0.32
C SER A 78 5.03 -11.13 -0.65
N ASP A 79 4.99 -12.26 -1.36
CA ASP A 79 5.97 -12.57 -2.40
C ASP A 79 5.68 -11.85 -3.71
N LEU A 80 4.41 -11.59 -3.97
CA LEU A 80 3.95 -10.89 -5.17
C LEU A 80 3.06 -9.74 -4.76
N ILE A 81 3.37 -8.56 -5.26
CA ILE A 81 2.59 -7.35 -5.00
C ILE A 81 1.97 -6.89 -6.31
N ILE A 82 0.65 -6.77 -6.34
CA ILE A 82 -0.09 -6.31 -7.51
C ILE A 82 -0.83 -5.03 -7.13
N LEU A 83 -0.50 -3.94 -7.80
CA LEU A 83 -1.06 -2.63 -7.50
C LEU A 83 -1.68 -2.02 -8.75
N ASP A 84 -2.92 -1.55 -8.63
CA ASP A 84 -3.63 -0.86 -9.70
C ASP A 84 -3.64 0.63 -9.42
N GLU A 85 -2.83 1.38 -10.16
CA GLU A 85 -2.67 2.82 -10.03
C GLU A 85 -2.42 3.27 -8.58
N PRO A 86 -1.37 2.76 -7.94
CA PRO A 86 -1.16 3.03 -6.52
C PRO A 86 -0.81 4.47 -6.20
N PHE A 87 -0.32 5.24 -7.17
CA PHE A 87 0.11 6.62 -6.95
C PHE A 87 -1.01 7.65 -7.09
N VAL A 88 -2.15 7.25 -7.64
CA VAL A 88 -3.26 8.18 -7.87
C VAL A 88 -3.78 8.72 -6.54
N GLY A 89 -3.89 10.04 -6.45
CA GLY A 89 -4.42 10.72 -5.27
C GLY A 89 -3.41 10.94 -4.15
N LEU A 90 -2.17 10.49 -4.30
CA LEU A 90 -1.16 10.68 -3.26
C LEU A 90 -0.48 12.06 -3.40
N ASP A 91 -0.23 12.69 -2.25
CA ASP A 91 0.62 13.87 -2.20
C ASP A 91 2.09 13.48 -2.36
N ASP A 92 2.97 14.48 -2.46
CA ASP A 92 4.39 14.23 -2.70
C ASP A 92 5.03 13.39 -1.60
N SER A 93 4.66 13.64 -0.36
CA SER A 93 5.18 12.88 0.78
C SER A 93 4.81 11.41 0.69
N ALA A 94 3.54 11.12 0.45
CA ALA A 94 3.08 9.74 0.33
C ALA A 94 3.65 9.06 -0.91
N HIS A 95 3.79 9.81 -2.00
CA HIS A 95 4.42 9.29 -3.22
C HIS A 95 5.84 8.81 -2.93
N THR A 96 6.60 9.62 -2.19
CA THR A 96 7.97 9.27 -1.79
C THR A 96 8.00 8.02 -0.91
N VAL A 97 7.08 7.93 0.06
CA VAL A 97 7.00 6.77 0.94
C VAL A 97 6.74 5.49 0.14
N LEU A 98 5.77 5.55 -0.77
CA LEU A 98 5.44 4.38 -1.59
C LEU A 98 6.60 3.99 -2.51
N THR A 99 7.24 4.96 -3.16
CA THR A 99 8.38 4.69 -4.05
C THR A 99 9.51 4.00 -3.28
N SER A 100 9.85 4.53 -2.12
CA SER A 100 10.90 3.93 -1.28
C SER A 100 10.55 2.51 -0.86
N PHE A 101 9.30 2.29 -0.47
CA PHE A 101 8.84 0.95 -0.08
C PHE A 101 8.99 -0.03 -1.25
N LEU A 102 8.51 0.34 -2.43
CA LEU A 102 8.53 -0.55 -3.59
C LEU A 102 9.96 -0.89 -4.01
N ASN A 103 10.85 0.09 -3.99
CA ASN A 103 12.25 -0.16 -4.31
C ASN A 103 12.90 -1.12 -3.30
N ASN A 104 12.59 -0.97 -2.02
CA ASN A 104 13.10 -1.87 -1.00
C ASN A 104 12.58 -3.30 -1.19
N GLU A 105 11.32 -3.45 -1.58
CA GLU A 105 10.76 -4.79 -1.82
C GLU A 105 11.37 -5.46 -3.05
N LEU A 106 11.67 -4.69 -4.08
CA LEU A 106 12.38 -5.22 -5.26
C LEU A 106 13.77 -5.69 -4.88
N ASP A 107 14.46 -4.97 -3.99
CA ASP A 107 15.79 -5.38 -3.51
C ASP A 107 15.74 -6.70 -2.73
N LYS A 108 14.58 -7.05 -2.19
CA LYS A 108 14.36 -8.33 -1.50
C LYS A 108 13.95 -9.46 -2.44
N ASN A 109 14.06 -9.26 -3.74
CA ASN A 109 13.69 -10.22 -4.79
C ASN A 109 12.20 -10.56 -4.81
N LYS A 110 11.37 -9.62 -4.41
CA LYS A 110 9.92 -9.77 -4.54
C LYS A 110 9.46 -9.31 -5.92
N SER A 111 8.34 -9.84 -6.37
CA SER A 111 7.77 -9.48 -7.66
C SER A 111 6.76 -8.36 -7.50
N LEU A 112 6.78 -7.43 -8.43
CA LEU A 112 5.89 -6.28 -8.43
C LEU A 112 5.25 -6.10 -9.80
N VAL A 113 3.93 -6.02 -9.82
CA VAL A 113 3.16 -5.69 -11.02
C VAL A 113 2.29 -4.48 -10.69
N PHE A 114 2.37 -3.43 -11.50
CA PHE A 114 1.49 -2.29 -11.26
C PHE A 114 1.16 -1.56 -12.55
N THR A 115 0.04 -0.82 -12.50
CA THR A 115 -0.36 0.08 -13.58
C THR A 115 -0.14 1.51 -13.10
N SER A 116 0.26 2.41 -13.99
CA SER A 116 0.43 3.80 -13.63
C SER A 116 0.40 4.70 -14.85
N HIS A 117 -0.30 5.81 -14.73
CA HIS A 117 -0.23 6.92 -15.68
C HIS A 117 0.69 8.03 -15.17
N ILE A 118 1.25 7.86 -13.98
CA ILE A 118 2.09 8.84 -13.32
C ILE A 118 3.53 8.36 -13.39
N SER A 119 4.44 9.26 -13.79
CA SER A 119 5.86 8.95 -13.78
C SER A 119 6.33 8.65 -12.36
N CYS A 120 7.11 7.59 -12.20
CA CYS A 120 7.62 7.19 -10.89
C CYS A 120 9.07 6.73 -11.01
N ASN A 121 9.81 6.89 -9.90
CA ASN A 121 11.23 6.55 -9.84
C ASN A 121 11.44 5.18 -9.21
N ILE A 122 10.85 4.16 -9.82
CA ILE A 122 10.99 2.80 -9.36
C ILE A 122 12.03 2.10 -10.21
N ASN A 123 12.95 1.41 -9.56
CA ASN A 123 14.05 0.74 -10.24
C ASN A 123 13.55 -0.38 -11.14
N SER A 124 14.41 -0.82 -12.05
CA SER A 124 14.10 -1.85 -13.04
C SER A 124 13.62 -3.15 -12.42
N LYS A 125 13.05 -4.03 -13.22
CA LYS A 125 12.38 -5.29 -12.88
C LYS A 125 10.91 -5.11 -12.57
N ILE A 126 10.32 -4.08 -13.10
CA ILE A 126 8.90 -3.80 -12.94
C ILE A 126 8.20 -4.20 -14.23
N LEU A 127 7.10 -4.92 -14.09
CA LEU A 127 6.18 -5.15 -15.19
C LEU A 127 5.06 -4.13 -15.09
N GLU A 128 5.17 -3.07 -15.88
CA GLU A 128 4.14 -2.03 -15.91
C GLU A 128 3.13 -2.36 -16.98
N ILE A 129 1.86 -2.37 -16.60
CA ILE A 129 0.76 -2.65 -17.52
C ILE A 129 0.10 -1.33 -17.89
N PRO A 130 0.21 -0.87 -19.13
CA PRO A 130 -0.46 0.36 -19.55
C PRO A 130 -1.97 0.16 -19.62
N LYS A 131 -2.68 1.22 -19.31
CA LYS A 131 -4.14 1.22 -19.44
C LYS A 131 -4.59 1.88 -20.72
#